data_ee2f55ef2401ee99842727bf2ef0d446
#
_entry.id   ee2f55ef2401ee99842727bf2ef0d446
#
_cell.length_a   1.000
_cell.length_b   1.000
_cell.length_c   1.000
_cell.angle_alpha   90.00
_cell.angle_beta   90.00
_cell.angle_gamma   90.00
#
_symmetry.space_group_name_H-M   'P 1'
#
loop_
_entity.id
_entity.type
_entity.pdbx_description
1 polymer ?
#
loop_
_entity_poly.entity_id
_entity_poly.type
_entity_poly.pdbx_seq_one_letter_code
_entity_poly.pdbx_strand_id
1 'polypeptide(L)'
;LLRTDSASNTGSQGADSTNALYILDKDLKETGKLDNLAEDERVYSARFMGDTCYFVTYKQVDPLFSVDLSDPKKPKVLGELKIPGFSDYLHPYGDGLLLGIGMDVEEDGTTVNGVKLSMFDISDPKDVKEVAKTVLEECYSTDVSYNYRAAFVDTEKNLIGFPGYKNQQ
;
A
#
# COMPACT_ATOMS: atom_id res chain seq x y z
N LEU A 1 -3.85 -13.03 5.76
CA LEU A 1 -3.11 -12.28 6.77
C LEU A 1 -1.75 -11.85 6.23
N LEU A 2 -1.49 -10.56 6.22
CA LEU A 2 -0.16 -10.01 5.90
C LEU A 2 0.57 -9.68 7.20
N ARG A 3 1.82 -10.09 7.32
CA ARG A 3 2.63 -9.94 8.54
C ARG A 3 4.04 -9.47 8.20
N THR A 4 4.57 -8.55 8.99
CA THR A 4 5.99 -8.16 9.00
C THR A 4 6.66 -8.81 10.21
N ASP A 5 7.72 -9.54 9.98
CA ASP A 5 8.59 -10.10 11.01
C ASP A 5 9.91 -9.33 11.04
N SER A 6 10.28 -8.82 12.22
CA SER A 6 11.56 -8.16 12.44
C SER A 6 12.45 -9.07 13.30
N ALA A 7 13.59 -9.45 12.78
CA ALA A 7 14.60 -10.15 13.57
C ALA A 7 15.41 -9.14 14.36
N SER A 8 15.35 -9.19 15.69
CA SER A 8 16.28 -8.43 16.56
C SER A 8 17.62 -9.15 16.58
N ASN A 9 18.56 -8.70 15.76
CA ASN A 9 19.94 -9.17 15.83
C ASN A 9 20.69 -8.35 16.90
N THR A 10 21.17 -8.97 17.96
CA THR A 10 21.91 -8.35 19.06
C THR A 10 23.37 -8.02 18.70
N GLY A 11 23.67 -7.80 17.44
CA GLY A 11 25.02 -7.47 16.95
C GLY A 11 24.96 -6.66 15.67
N SER A 12 25.13 -5.36 15.79
CA SER A 12 25.49 -4.34 14.79
C SER A 12 24.75 -4.37 13.42
N GLN A 13 24.02 -3.26 13.18
CA GLN A 13 23.53 -2.76 11.88
C GLN A 13 22.29 -3.44 11.29
N GLY A 14 21.12 -2.83 11.53
CA GLY A 14 19.89 -3.07 10.79
C GLY A 14 19.10 -4.29 11.29
N ALA A 15 17.88 -4.04 11.76
CA ALA A 15 16.93 -5.14 11.97
C ALA A 15 16.49 -5.60 10.57
N ASP A 16 16.87 -6.80 10.15
CA ASP A 16 16.33 -7.42 8.95
C ASP A 16 14.83 -7.65 9.17
N SER A 17 13.99 -7.02 8.35
CA SER A 17 12.55 -7.26 8.35
C SER A 17 12.14 -8.01 7.10
N THR A 18 11.22 -8.96 7.26
CA THR A 18 10.62 -9.69 6.14
C THR A 18 9.11 -9.64 6.25
N ASN A 19 8.44 -9.61 5.10
CA ASN A 19 6.99 -9.67 5.04
C ASN A 19 6.53 -11.01 4.51
N ALA A 20 5.42 -11.50 5.02
CA ALA A 20 4.80 -12.72 4.55
C ALA A 20 3.27 -12.57 4.46
N LEU A 21 2.70 -13.14 3.40
CA LEU A 21 1.26 -13.26 3.23
C LEU A 21 0.82 -14.69 3.56
N TYR A 22 -0.06 -14.83 4.53
CA TYR A 22 -0.65 -16.11 4.94
C TYR A 22 -2.08 -16.22 4.47
N ILE A 23 -2.42 -17.34 3.87
CA ILE A 23 -3.80 -17.72 3.54
C ILE A 23 -4.26 -18.71 4.58
N LEU A 24 -5.35 -18.39 5.26
CA LEU A 24 -5.93 -19.21 6.32
C LEU A 24 -7.30 -19.74 5.88
N ASP A 25 -7.65 -20.94 6.28
CA ASP A 25 -8.99 -21.48 6.12
C ASP A 25 -9.97 -20.94 7.19
N LYS A 26 -11.23 -21.40 7.16
CA LYS A 26 -12.27 -20.99 8.12
C LYS A 26 -11.95 -21.39 9.57
N ASP A 27 -11.08 -22.36 9.79
CA ASP A 27 -10.63 -22.84 11.10
C ASP A 27 -9.30 -22.17 11.52
N LEU A 28 -8.88 -21.11 10.80
CA LEU A 28 -7.66 -20.34 10.99
C LEU A 28 -6.37 -21.15 10.78
N LYS A 29 -6.45 -22.26 10.06
CA LYS A 29 -5.28 -23.06 9.70
C LYS A 29 -4.66 -22.54 8.41
N GLU A 30 -3.35 -22.53 8.38
CA GLU A 30 -2.58 -22.12 7.19
C GLU A 30 -2.88 -23.06 6.01
N THR A 31 -3.31 -22.49 4.89
CA THR A 31 -3.61 -23.18 3.64
C THR A 31 -2.52 -22.91 2.62
N GLY A 32 -1.97 -21.71 2.62
CA GLY A 32 -0.90 -21.28 1.76
C GLY A 32 -0.14 -20.10 2.32
N LYS A 33 1.04 -19.85 1.79
CA LYS A 33 1.95 -18.81 2.25
C LYS A 33 2.77 -18.25 1.10
N LEU A 34 3.09 -16.98 1.18
CA LEU A 34 4.05 -16.31 0.31
C LEU A 34 5.03 -15.55 1.20
N ASP A 35 6.27 -16.03 1.25
CA ASP A 35 7.35 -15.52 2.08
C ASP A 35 8.25 -14.53 1.34
N ASN A 36 9.11 -13.87 2.09
CA ASN A 36 10.19 -13.00 1.60
C ASN A 36 9.69 -11.89 0.67
N LEU A 37 8.56 -11.32 1.03
CA LEU A 37 8.01 -10.17 0.31
C LEU A 37 8.70 -8.90 0.79
N ALA A 38 9.23 -8.09 -0.14
CA ALA A 38 9.79 -6.78 0.14
C ALA A 38 10.71 -6.79 1.38
N GLU A 39 11.87 -7.46 1.27
CA GLU A 39 12.88 -7.55 2.33
C GLU A 39 13.31 -6.15 2.77
N ASP A 40 13.46 -5.95 4.08
CA ASP A 40 13.80 -4.68 4.74
C ASP A 40 12.79 -3.54 4.53
N GLU A 41 11.60 -3.83 4.05
CA GLU A 41 10.53 -2.87 3.89
C GLU A 41 9.41 -3.14 4.92
N ARG A 42 8.64 -2.09 5.24
CA ARG A 42 7.47 -2.21 6.11
C ARG A 42 6.20 -2.12 5.29
N VAL A 43 5.21 -2.97 5.59
CA VAL A 43 3.87 -2.85 5.01
C VAL A 43 3.15 -1.63 5.57
N TYR A 44 2.67 -0.77 4.69
CA TYR A 44 1.90 0.43 5.02
C TYR A 44 0.42 0.23 4.86
N SER A 45 0.00 -0.34 3.75
CA SER A 45 -1.42 -0.60 3.49
C SER A 45 -1.61 -1.87 2.66
N ALA A 46 -2.78 -2.46 2.80
CA ALA A 46 -3.20 -3.60 1.99
C ALA A 46 -4.69 -3.51 1.67
N ARG A 47 -5.05 -3.96 0.46
CA ARG A 47 -6.44 -4.07 0.03
C ARG A 47 -6.66 -5.42 -0.66
N PHE A 48 -7.57 -6.20 -0.12
CA PHE A 48 -8.03 -7.46 -0.70
C PHE A 48 -9.25 -7.18 -1.57
N MET A 49 -9.19 -7.59 -2.84
CA MET A 49 -10.25 -7.39 -3.83
C MET A 49 -10.45 -8.70 -4.60
N GLY A 50 -11.48 -9.48 -4.21
CA GLY A 50 -11.71 -10.80 -4.79
C GLY A 50 -10.48 -11.70 -4.64
N ASP A 51 -9.98 -12.19 -5.77
CA ASP A 51 -8.83 -13.08 -5.84
C ASP A 51 -7.48 -12.35 -5.95
N THR A 52 -7.46 -11.03 -5.72
CA THR A 52 -6.23 -10.24 -5.77
C THR A 52 -6.03 -9.45 -4.48
N CYS A 53 -4.81 -9.40 -4.00
CA CYS A 53 -4.38 -8.51 -2.94
C CYS A 53 -3.43 -7.46 -3.51
N TYR A 54 -3.69 -6.19 -3.21
CA TYR A 54 -2.78 -5.08 -3.43
C TYR A 54 -2.20 -4.65 -2.10
N PHE A 55 -0.89 -4.47 -2.02
CA PHE A 55 -0.26 -3.93 -0.80
C PHE A 55 0.92 -3.02 -1.14
N VAL A 56 1.13 -2.04 -0.27
CA VAL A 56 2.21 -1.07 -0.37
C VAL A 56 3.21 -1.32 0.75
N THR A 57 4.47 -1.35 0.40
CA THR A 57 5.59 -1.37 1.34
C THR A 57 6.41 -0.09 1.20
N TYR A 58 7.28 0.22 2.16
CA TYR A 58 8.15 1.40 2.10
C TYR A 58 9.50 1.19 2.77
N LYS A 59 10.54 1.64 2.07
CA LYS A 59 11.87 1.92 2.61
C LYS A 59 12.42 3.24 2.07
N GLN A 60 12.42 3.46 0.78
CA GLN A 60 12.86 4.68 0.09
C GLN A 60 12.04 4.96 -1.18
N VAL A 61 11.63 3.94 -1.88
CA VAL A 61 10.75 4.01 -3.06
C VAL A 61 9.70 2.92 -2.87
N ASP A 62 8.43 3.26 -3.04
CA ASP A 62 7.34 2.34 -2.71
C ASP A 62 6.93 1.46 -3.86
N PRO A 63 7.10 0.16 -3.74
CA PRO A 63 6.38 -0.73 -4.61
C PRO A 63 4.92 -0.92 -4.16
N LEU A 64 3.99 -0.76 -5.11
CA LEU A 64 2.67 -1.34 -5.02
C LEU A 64 2.72 -2.74 -5.62
N PHE A 65 2.54 -3.75 -4.80
CA PHE A 65 2.49 -5.14 -5.22
C PHE A 65 1.07 -5.59 -5.51
N SER A 66 0.91 -6.44 -6.51
CA SER A 66 -0.29 -7.22 -6.77
C SER A 66 0.00 -8.71 -6.57
N VAL A 67 -0.88 -9.41 -5.88
CA VAL A 67 -0.74 -10.83 -5.54
C VAL A 67 -2.00 -11.59 -5.94
N ASP A 68 -1.82 -12.68 -6.70
CA ASP A 68 -2.87 -13.63 -7.05
C ASP A 68 -3.17 -14.56 -5.87
N LEU A 69 -4.44 -14.60 -5.47
CA LEU A 69 -4.98 -15.44 -4.40
C LEU A 69 -5.98 -16.46 -4.92
N SER A 70 -6.15 -16.60 -6.23
CA SER A 70 -7.14 -17.50 -6.87
C SER A 70 -6.93 -18.97 -6.50
N ASP A 71 -5.67 -19.40 -6.32
CA ASP A 71 -5.32 -20.67 -5.67
C ASP A 71 -4.79 -20.37 -4.25
N PRO A 72 -5.60 -20.60 -3.21
CA PRO A 72 -5.20 -20.30 -1.84
C PRO A 72 -4.00 -21.12 -1.33
N LYS A 73 -3.65 -22.19 -2.03
CA LYS A 73 -2.47 -23.02 -1.71
C LYS A 73 -1.19 -22.52 -2.36
N LYS A 74 -1.33 -21.69 -3.40
CA LYS A 74 -0.21 -21.19 -4.22
C LYS A 74 -0.34 -19.71 -4.53
N PRO A 75 -0.40 -18.82 -3.53
CA PRO A 75 -0.41 -17.38 -3.78
C PRO A 75 0.90 -16.99 -4.49
N LYS A 76 0.82 -16.00 -5.38
CA LYS A 76 2.00 -15.55 -6.15
C LYS A 76 1.93 -14.06 -6.46
N VAL A 77 3.07 -13.40 -6.48
CA VAL A 77 3.20 -12.02 -6.95
C VAL A 77 2.92 -12.00 -8.46
N LEU A 78 2.02 -11.09 -8.89
CA LEU A 78 1.69 -10.85 -10.29
C LEU A 78 2.50 -9.70 -10.87
N GLY A 79 2.70 -8.65 -10.09
CA GLY A 79 3.40 -7.46 -10.53
C GLY A 79 3.82 -6.56 -9.38
N GLU A 80 4.68 -5.60 -9.71
CA GLU A 80 5.21 -4.59 -8.81
C GLU A 80 5.30 -3.26 -9.57
N LEU A 81 4.68 -2.21 -9.02
CA LEU A 81 4.78 -0.85 -9.54
C LEU A 81 5.61 0.00 -8.58
N LYS A 82 6.78 0.49 -9.03
CA LYS A 82 7.63 1.40 -8.25
C LYS A 82 7.35 2.85 -8.63
N ILE A 83 6.92 3.62 -7.65
CA ILE A 83 6.64 5.06 -7.80
C ILE A 83 7.15 5.83 -6.57
N PRO A 84 7.55 7.11 -6.71
CA PRO A 84 7.90 7.94 -5.58
C PRO A 84 6.72 8.19 -4.63
N GLY A 85 6.99 8.19 -3.33
CA GLY A 85 5.99 8.36 -2.29
C GLY A 85 5.25 7.07 -1.95
N PHE A 86 4.30 7.11 -1.03
CA PHE A 86 3.59 5.93 -0.53
C PHE A 86 2.09 6.16 -0.33
N SER A 87 1.34 5.06 -0.25
CA SER A 87 -0.08 5.08 0.08
C SER A 87 -0.32 4.41 1.42
N ASP A 88 -0.74 5.21 2.41
CA ASP A 88 -1.16 4.72 3.74
C ASP A 88 -2.51 4.00 3.67
N TYR A 89 -3.32 4.35 2.68
CA TYR A 89 -4.65 3.82 2.48
C TYR A 89 -4.93 3.53 1.00
N LEU A 90 -5.53 2.39 0.73
CA LEU A 90 -5.97 1.96 -0.59
C LEU A 90 -7.49 1.76 -0.60
N HIS A 91 -8.18 2.40 -1.54
CA HIS A 91 -9.64 2.33 -1.68
C HIS A 91 -10.06 1.94 -3.09
N PRO A 92 -10.93 0.92 -3.28
CA PRO A 92 -11.50 0.61 -4.60
C PRO A 92 -12.25 1.81 -5.15
N TYR A 93 -11.98 2.17 -6.42
CA TYR A 93 -12.59 3.33 -7.06
C TYR A 93 -13.25 2.95 -8.37
N GLY A 94 -14.43 2.32 -8.28
CA GLY A 94 -15.14 1.79 -9.45
C GLY A 94 -14.43 0.59 -10.08
N ASP A 95 -14.79 0.28 -11.33
CA ASP A 95 -14.26 -0.88 -12.04
C ASP A 95 -12.84 -0.64 -12.53
N GLY A 96 -11.92 -1.51 -12.09
CA GLY A 96 -10.53 -1.50 -12.54
C GLY A 96 -9.67 -0.35 -12.00
N LEU A 97 -10.15 0.41 -11.02
CA LEU A 97 -9.41 1.51 -10.41
C LEU A 97 -9.21 1.33 -8.90
N LEU A 98 -8.05 1.77 -8.41
CA LEU A 98 -7.69 1.78 -7.00
C LEU A 98 -7.15 3.17 -6.64
N LEU A 99 -7.75 3.81 -5.64
CA LEU A 99 -7.30 5.09 -5.08
C LEU A 99 -6.28 4.84 -3.97
N GLY A 100 -5.12 5.47 -4.05
CA GLY A 100 -4.15 5.57 -2.98
C GLY A 100 -4.19 6.96 -2.33
N ILE A 101 -4.20 7.01 -1.01
CA ILE A 101 -4.03 8.25 -0.23
C ILE A 101 -2.81 8.05 0.67
N GLY A 102 -1.84 8.95 0.59
CA GLY A 102 -0.59 8.87 1.33
C GLY A 102 0.25 10.12 1.17
N MET A 103 1.56 9.95 1.01
CA MET A 103 2.51 11.06 0.95
C MET A 103 3.30 11.02 -0.36
N ASP A 104 3.54 12.19 -0.93
CA ASP A 104 4.53 12.37 -1.97
C ASP A 104 5.91 12.61 -1.35
N VAL A 105 6.88 11.88 -1.84
CA VAL A 105 8.26 11.92 -1.34
C VAL A 105 9.20 12.05 -2.55
N GLU A 106 10.26 12.83 -2.40
CA GLU A 106 11.29 12.92 -3.43
C GLU A 106 11.94 11.55 -3.69
N GLU A 107 12.57 11.39 -4.86
CA GLU A 107 13.22 10.13 -5.23
C GLU A 107 14.32 9.69 -4.24
N ASP A 108 14.90 10.63 -3.50
CA ASP A 108 15.90 10.37 -2.44
C ASP A 108 15.26 9.83 -1.14
N GLY A 109 13.93 9.81 -1.05
CA GLY A 109 13.18 9.30 0.09
C GLY A 109 13.21 10.18 1.34
N THR A 110 13.77 11.39 1.27
CA THR A 110 14.01 12.24 2.45
C THR A 110 13.06 13.42 2.57
N THR A 111 12.61 13.97 1.45
CA THR A 111 11.77 15.17 1.42
C THR A 111 10.32 14.81 1.14
N VAL A 112 9.42 15.19 2.06
CA VAL A 112 7.97 15.04 1.90
C VAL A 112 7.41 16.31 1.27
N ASN A 113 6.76 16.19 0.11
CA ASN A 113 6.18 17.32 -0.63
C ASN A 113 4.75 17.63 -0.19
N GLY A 114 4.03 16.66 0.33
CA GLY A 114 2.66 16.82 0.79
C GLY A 114 1.83 15.53 0.70
N VAL A 115 0.56 15.63 1.07
CA VAL A 115 -0.38 14.52 0.91
C VAL A 115 -0.61 14.26 -0.58
N LYS A 116 -0.45 13.00 -0.98
CA LYS A 116 -0.62 12.52 -2.36
C LYS A 116 -1.89 11.70 -2.51
N LEU A 117 -2.63 11.97 -3.58
CA LEU A 117 -3.64 11.07 -4.10
C LEU A 117 -3.12 10.46 -5.40
N SER A 118 -3.17 9.15 -5.50
CA SER A 118 -2.81 8.40 -6.71
C SER A 118 -4.00 7.58 -7.17
N MET A 119 -4.25 7.58 -8.47
CA MET A 119 -5.22 6.67 -9.08
C MET A 119 -4.45 5.61 -9.86
N PHE A 120 -4.66 4.35 -9.50
CA PHE A 120 -4.04 3.20 -10.15
C PHE A 120 -5.06 2.50 -11.05
N ASP A 121 -4.65 2.23 -12.29
CA ASP A 121 -5.35 1.27 -13.17
C ASP A 121 -4.91 -0.14 -12.77
N ILE A 122 -5.86 -0.92 -12.28
CA ILE A 122 -5.69 -2.31 -11.84
C ILE A 122 -6.48 -3.30 -12.71
N SER A 123 -6.91 -2.88 -13.89
CA SER A 123 -7.65 -3.72 -14.86
C SER A 123 -6.83 -4.94 -15.28
N ASP A 124 -5.50 -4.80 -15.38
CA ASP A 124 -4.56 -5.91 -15.46
C ASP A 124 -3.67 -5.91 -14.20
N PRO A 125 -3.87 -6.82 -13.26
CA PRO A 125 -3.07 -6.88 -12.04
C PRO A 125 -1.59 -7.26 -12.27
N LYS A 126 -1.21 -7.67 -13.49
CA LYS A 126 0.18 -7.91 -13.87
C LYS A 126 0.88 -6.65 -14.38
N ASP A 127 0.12 -5.62 -14.73
CA ASP A 127 0.61 -4.37 -15.31
C ASP A 127 -0.12 -3.16 -14.70
N VAL A 128 -0.07 -3.04 -13.38
CA VAL A 128 -0.65 -1.91 -12.65
C VAL A 128 0.06 -0.62 -13.01
N LYS A 129 -0.70 0.47 -13.23
CA LYS A 129 -0.16 1.78 -13.62
C LYS A 129 -0.76 2.89 -12.77
N GLU A 130 0.05 3.88 -12.39
CA GLU A 130 -0.45 5.15 -11.87
C GLU A 130 -0.93 6.00 -13.06
N VAL A 131 -2.25 6.18 -13.17
CA VAL A 131 -2.87 6.90 -14.31
C VAL A 131 -3.20 8.35 -13.99
N ALA A 132 -3.25 8.71 -12.71
CA ALA A 132 -3.38 10.08 -12.25
C ALA A 132 -2.73 10.26 -10.89
N LYS A 133 -2.17 11.45 -10.65
CA LYS A 133 -1.57 11.86 -9.39
C LYS A 133 -1.90 13.33 -9.08
N THR A 134 -2.19 13.61 -7.83
CA THR A 134 -2.31 14.98 -7.31
C THR A 134 -1.61 15.07 -5.97
N VAL A 135 -0.76 16.09 -5.80
CA VAL A 135 -0.11 16.42 -4.53
C VAL A 135 -0.77 17.66 -3.96
N LEU A 136 -1.22 17.57 -2.71
CA LEU A 136 -1.73 18.71 -1.97
C LEU A 136 -0.57 19.41 -1.26
N GLU A 137 0.07 20.32 -1.96
CA GLU A 137 1.13 21.14 -1.42
C GLU A 137 0.66 21.88 -0.15
N GLU A 138 1.56 22.06 0.79
CA GLU A 138 1.27 22.63 2.13
C GLU A 138 0.36 21.75 3.02
N CYS A 139 -0.05 20.56 2.61
CA CYS A 139 -0.77 19.59 3.41
C CYS A 139 0.21 18.44 3.75
N TYR A 140 0.71 18.41 4.98
CA TYR A 140 1.82 17.50 5.35
C TYR A 140 1.41 16.32 6.22
N SER A 141 0.13 16.22 6.57
CA SER A 141 -0.42 15.05 7.28
C SER A 141 -1.92 14.93 7.06
N THR A 142 -2.44 13.72 7.26
CA THR A 142 -3.86 13.41 7.20
C THR A 142 -4.20 12.33 8.22
N ASP A 143 -5.42 12.36 8.77
CA ASP A 143 -5.90 11.32 9.67
C ASP A 143 -6.05 9.96 8.98
N VAL A 144 -6.14 9.95 7.64
CA VAL A 144 -6.25 8.72 6.85
C VAL A 144 -5.06 7.79 7.06
N SER A 145 -3.88 8.34 7.38
CA SER A 145 -2.65 7.56 7.62
C SER A 145 -2.77 6.56 8.77
N TYR A 146 -3.67 6.79 9.72
CA TYR A 146 -3.89 5.90 10.87
C TYR A 146 -5.36 5.53 11.10
N ASN A 147 -6.29 6.18 10.38
CA ASN A 147 -7.72 5.94 10.50
C ASN A 147 -8.40 5.97 9.13
N TYR A 148 -8.56 4.80 8.51
CA TYR A 148 -9.19 4.68 7.20
C TYR A 148 -10.63 5.25 7.14
N ARG A 149 -11.33 5.37 8.28
CA ARG A 149 -12.69 5.96 8.36
C ARG A 149 -12.68 7.48 8.19
N ALA A 150 -11.52 8.11 8.26
CA ALA A 150 -11.37 9.54 7.96
C ALA A 150 -11.49 9.83 6.45
N ALA A 151 -11.36 8.82 5.59
CA ALA A 151 -11.56 8.95 4.16
C ALA A 151 -13.04 8.81 3.79
N PHE A 152 -13.57 9.81 3.09
CA PHE A 152 -14.87 9.76 2.41
C PHE A 152 -14.62 9.58 0.91
N VAL A 153 -15.22 8.56 0.31
CA VAL A 153 -15.11 8.30 -1.13
C VAL A 153 -16.51 8.01 -1.69
N ASP A 154 -16.96 8.84 -2.62
CA ASP A 154 -18.22 8.69 -3.36
C ASP A 154 -17.89 8.60 -4.85
N THR A 155 -17.86 7.39 -5.38
CA THR A 155 -17.49 7.13 -6.78
C THR A 155 -18.57 7.57 -7.77
N GLU A 156 -19.85 7.65 -7.35
CA GLU A 156 -20.93 8.10 -8.21
C GLU A 156 -20.86 9.61 -8.46
N LYS A 157 -20.44 10.35 -7.44
CA LYS A 157 -20.28 11.83 -7.52
C LYS A 157 -18.86 12.26 -7.84
N ASN A 158 -17.92 11.33 -7.96
CA ASN A 158 -16.48 11.62 -8.09
C ASN A 158 -15.96 12.54 -6.99
N LEU A 159 -16.34 12.27 -5.75
CA LEU A 159 -15.93 13.04 -4.59
C LEU A 159 -15.01 12.22 -3.69
N ILE A 160 -13.89 12.83 -3.29
CA ILE A 160 -12.96 12.34 -2.30
C ILE A 160 -12.80 13.41 -1.24
N GLY A 161 -12.98 13.07 0.03
CA GLY A 161 -12.84 14.00 1.14
C GLY A 161 -12.09 13.36 2.31
N PHE A 162 -11.22 14.13 2.95
CA PHE A 162 -10.49 13.72 4.15
C PHE A 162 -9.92 14.94 4.89
N PRO A 163 -9.65 14.82 6.20
CA PRO A 163 -8.97 15.89 6.94
C PRO A 163 -7.51 15.96 6.52
N GLY A 164 -7.02 17.15 6.25
CA GLY A 164 -5.64 17.43 5.93
C GLY A 164 -5.12 18.60 6.77
N TYR A 165 -3.85 18.54 7.17
CA TYR A 165 -3.24 19.50 8.08
C TYR A 165 -2.04 20.18 7.44
N LYS A 166 -2.02 21.52 7.55
CA LYS A 166 -0.85 22.34 7.23
C LYS A 166 0.04 22.47 8.46
N ASN A 167 1.35 22.51 8.26
CA ASN A 167 2.24 22.92 9.33
C ASN A 167 1.98 24.42 9.61
N GLN A 168 1.53 24.75 10.81
CA GLN A 168 1.59 26.14 11.28
C GLN A 168 3.06 26.44 11.60
N GLN A 169 3.65 27.37 10.86
CA GLN A 169 4.93 27.97 11.21
C GLN A 169 4.81 28.85 12.46
#